data_b60f7a5dc74e597dbccd31b782989d19
#
_entry.id   b60f7a5dc74e597dbccd31b782989d19
#
_cell.length_a   1.000
_cell.length_b   1.000
_cell.length_c   1.000
_cell.angle_alpha   90.00
_cell.angle_beta   90.00
_cell.angle_gamma   90.00
#
_symmetry.space_group_name_H-M   'P 1'
#
loop_
_entity.id
_entity.type
_entity.pdbx_description
1 polymer ?
#
loop_
_entity_poly.entity_id
_entity_poly.type
_entity_poly.pdbx_seq_one_letter_code
_entity_poly.pdbx_strand_id
1 'polypeptide(L)'
;MPLELDPRFAPRRRYLLGISGGRDSVALLHALLDAGADKLVLCHLNHQLRGLFSVHDAAFVRELAEQHNLPYEIARFHVKRRAEQEQVSIEVAARRSRHEFFAECAKKHRCSRILLAHHADDNAETILLNLFRGSAGLKGMRF
;
A
#
# COMPACT_ATOMS: atom_id res chain seq x y z
N MET A 1 16.68 -7.67 -11.04
CA MET A 1 15.71 -8.62 -11.59
C MET A 1 14.44 -7.88 -11.95
N PRO A 2 13.88 -8.16 -13.14
CA PRO A 2 12.60 -7.56 -13.47
C PRO A 2 11.51 -8.07 -12.54
N LEU A 3 10.59 -7.19 -12.18
CA LEU A 3 9.41 -7.57 -11.42
C LEU A 3 8.45 -8.34 -12.31
N GLU A 4 8.06 -9.52 -11.85
CA GLU A 4 7.02 -10.28 -12.51
C GLU A 4 5.68 -9.86 -11.92
N LEU A 5 4.75 -9.43 -12.77
CA LEU A 5 3.43 -9.07 -12.34
C LEU A 5 2.55 -10.30 -12.20
N ASP A 6 1.67 -10.25 -11.21
CA ASP A 6 0.68 -11.32 -11.01
C ASP A 6 -0.14 -11.48 -12.28
N PRO A 7 -0.33 -12.72 -12.80
CA PRO A 7 -1.11 -12.95 -14.02
C PRO A 7 -2.55 -12.47 -13.95
N ARG A 8 -3.07 -12.25 -12.73
CA ARG A 8 -4.42 -11.73 -12.53
C ARG A 8 -4.51 -10.23 -12.72
N PHE A 9 -3.38 -9.55 -12.86
CA PHE A 9 -3.34 -8.12 -13.07
C PHE A 9 -3.96 -7.75 -14.42
N ALA A 10 -4.90 -6.82 -14.39
CA ALA A 10 -5.56 -6.28 -15.59
C ALA A 10 -5.29 -4.77 -15.68
N PRO A 11 -4.59 -4.28 -16.72
CA PRO A 11 -4.12 -2.89 -16.77
C PRO A 11 -5.21 -1.82 -16.64
N ARG A 12 -6.40 -2.09 -17.12
CA ARG A 12 -7.50 -1.10 -17.09
C ARG A 12 -8.33 -1.14 -15.82
N ARG A 13 -8.06 -2.07 -14.94
CA ARG A 13 -8.77 -2.20 -13.68
C ARG A 13 -8.21 -1.22 -12.66
N ARG A 14 -9.07 -0.74 -11.78
CA ARG A 14 -8.64 0.13 -10.69
C ARG A 14 -7.98 -0.68 -9.59
N TYR A 15 -6.83 -0.22 -9.13
CA TYR A 15 -6.10 -0.82 -8.01
C TYR A 15 -5.64 0.25 -7.04
N LEU A 16 -5.63 -0.11 -5.76
CA LEU A 16 -4.86 0.61 -4.77
C LEU A 16 -3.42 0.08 -4.85
N LEU A 17 -2.46 0.96 -4.81
CA LEU A 17 -1.05 0.58 -4.77
C LEU A 17 -0.46 1.08 -3.46
N GLY A 18 -0.08 0.15 -2.58
CA GLY A 18 0.59 0.49 -1.33
C GLY A 18 2.03 0.87 -1.61
N ILE A 19 2.41 2.10 -1.29
CA ILE A 19 3.77 2.61 -1.48
C ILE A 19 4.35 2.96 -0.12
N SER A 20 5.47 2.31 0.20
CA SER A 20 6.21 2.57 1.43
C SER A 20 7.19 3.76 1.31
N GLY A 21 7.47 4.20 0.10
CA GLY A 21 8.57 5.13 -0.18
C GLY A 21 9.89 4.42 -0.46
N GLY A 22 9.94 3.10 -0.29
CA GLY A 22 11.11 2.30 -0.56
C GLY A 22 11.26 1.94 -2.03
N ARG A 23 12.44 1.43 -2.35
CA ARG A 23 12.86 1.13 -3.73
C ARG A 23 11.91 0.18 -4.44
N ASP A 24 11.43 -0.85 -3.75
CA ASP A 24 10.62 -1.90 -4.37
C ASP A 24 9.22 -1.43 -4.72
N SER A 25 8.62 -0.60 -3.87
CA SER A 25 7.29 -0.08 -4.16
C SER A 25 7.31 0.91 -5.32
N VAL A 26 8.39 1.67 -5.47
CA VAL A 26 8.58 2.58 -6.61
C VAL A 26 8.80 1.77 -7.89
N ALA A 27 9.62 0.72 -7.83
CA ALA A 27 9.84 -0.17 -8.97
C ALA A 27 8.53 -0.83 -9.41
N LEU A 28 7.69 -1.24 -8.46
CA LEU A 28 6.38 -1.79 -8.79
C LEU A 28 5.50 -0.77 -9.49
N LEU A 29 5.47 0.47 -9.04
CA LEU A 29 4.72 1.53 -9.72
C LEU A 29 5.15 1.66 -11.18
N HIS A 30 6.45 1.75 -11.44
CA HIS A 30 6.95 1.88 -12.80
C HIS A 30 6.61 0.67 -13.66
N ALA A 31 6.70 -0.53 -13.10
CA ALA A 31 6.34 -1.76 -13.81
C ALA A 31 4.84 -1.77 -14.18
N LEU A 32 3.98 -1.31 -13.28
CA LEU A 32 2.54 -1.23 -13.54
C LEU A 32 2.22 -0.19 -14.60
N LEU A 33 2.86 0.97 -14.55
CA LEU A 33 2.66 2.02 -15.55
C LEU A 33 3.14 1.54 -16.93
N ASP A 34 4.28 0.87 -16.99
CA ASP A 34 4.80 0.30 -18.24
C ASP A 34 3.87 -0.79 -18.79
N ALA A 35 3.16 -1.50 -17.93
CA ALA A 35 2.18 -2.50 -18.33
C ALA A 35 0.82 -1.90 -18.73
N GLY A 36 0.71 -0.58 -18.72
CA GLY A 36 -0.49 0.12 -19.17
C GLY A 36 -1.52 0.43 -18.08
N ALA A 37 -1.17 0.29 -16.80
CA ALA A 37 -2.07 0.64 -15.71
C ALA A 37 -2.37 2.14 -15.72
N ASP A 38 -3.65 2.49 -15.76
CA ASP A 38 -4.08 3.89 -15.86
C ASP A 38 -5.00 4.34 -14.72
N LYS A 39 -5.37 3.43 -13.84
CA LYS A 39 -6.33 3.70 -12.76
C LYS A 39 -5.78 3.31 -11.38
N LEU A 40 -4.53 3.67 -11.13
CA LEU A 40 -3.89 3.41 -9.84
C LEU A 40 -4.22 4.52 -8.85
N VAL A 41 -4.38 4.15 -7.59
CA VAL A 41 -4.45 5.08 -6.46
C VAL A 41 -3.28 4.76 -5.54
N LEU A 42 -2.39 5.72 -5.34
CA LEU A 42 -1.24 5.51 -4.47
C LEU A 42 -1.65 5.68 -3.02
N CYS A 43 -1.33 4.71 -2.18
CA CYS A 43 -1.69 4.71 -0.77
C CYS A 43 -0.43 4.58 0.09
N HIS A 44 -0.24 5.53 1.00
CA HIS A 44 0.90 5.54 1.89
C HIS A 44 0.45 5.75 3.33
N LEU A 45 0.86 4.84 4.21
CA LEU A 45 0.59 4.95 5.63
C LEU A 45 1.87 5.27 6.38
N ASN A 46 1.88 6.43 7.02
CA ASN A 46 2.97 6.87 7.88
C ASN A 46 2.71 6.40 9.31
N HIS A 47 3.53 5.47 9.79
CA HIS A 47 3.43 4.93 11.15
C HIS A 47 4.06 5.83 12.23
N GLN A 48 4.69 6.92 11.84
CA GLN A 48 5.35 7.87 12.74
C GLN A 48 6.45 7.22 13.62
N LEU A 49 7.12 6.21 13.09
CA LEU A 49 8.19 5.51 13.80
C LEU A 49 9.60 6.08 13.50
N ARG A 50 9.74 6.81 12.39
CA ARG A 50 11.05 7.25 11.87
C ARG A 50 11.26 8.77 11.93
N GLY A 51 10.40 9.52 12.60
CA GLY A 51 10.55 10.96 12.69
C GLY A 51 10.57 11.65 11.31
N LEU A 52 11.67 12.38 11.04
CA LEU A 52 11.81 13.14 9.78
C LEU A 52 11.77 12.27 8.53
N PHE A 53 12.28 11.04 8.59
CA PHE A 53 12.23 10.14 7.44
C PHE A 53 10.80 9.80 7.03
N SER A 54 9.91 9.65 8.00
CA SER A 54 8.49 9.41 7.70
C SER A 54 7.84 10.58 6.98
N VAL A 55 8.21 11.80 7.35
CA VAL A 55 7.72 13.02 6.68
C VAL A 55 8.22 13.08 5.24
N HIS A 56 9.51 12.79 5.03
CA HIS A 56 10.09 12.76 3.68
C HIS A 56 9.45 11.69 2.79
N ASP A 57 9.17 10.53 3.36
CA ASP A 57 8.51 9.44 2.62
C ASP A 57 7.12 9.86 2.13
N ALA A 58 6.34 10.52 2.98
CA ALA A 58 5.02 11.01 2.61
C ALA A 58 5.09 12.06 1.50
N ALA A 59 6.02 13.01 1.62
CA ALA A 59 6.21 14.04 0.60
C ALA A 59 6.63 13.42 -0.73
N PHE A 60 7.52 12.44 -0.68
CA PHE A 60 7.98 11.74 -1.87
C PHE A 60 6.83 11.01 -2.58
N VAL A 61 5.97 10.33 -1.84
CA VAL A 61 4.81 9.63 -2.42
C VAL A 61 3.85 10.63 -3.09
N ARG A 62 3.61 11.76 -2.45
CA ARG A 62 2.76 12.82 -3.03
C ARG A 62 3.33 13.35 -4.33
N GLU A 63 4.62 13.67 -4.35
CA GLU A 63 5.28 14.15 -5.56
C GLU A 63 5.22 13.11 -6.67
N LEU A 64 5.43 11.85 -6.34
CA LEU A 64 5.38 10.76 -7.30
C LEU A 64 3.98 10.64 -7.92
N ALA A 65 2.94 10.73 -7.11
CA ALA A 65 1.56 10.70 -7.58
C ALA A 65 1.25 11.88 -8.50
N GLU A 66 1.69 13.08 -8.12
CA GLU A 66 1.48 14.28 -8.92
C GLU A 66 2.21 14.21 -10.27
N GLN A 67 3.43 13.68 -10.29
CA GLN A 67 4.19 13.47 -11.53
C GLN A 67 3.45 12.61 -12.54
N HIS A 68 2.72 11.61 -12.05
CA HIS A 68 2.03 10.65 -12.91
C HIS A 68 0.53 10.93 -13.01
N ASN A 69 0.07 12.05 -12.47
CA ASN A 69 -1.35 12.44 -12.46
C ASN A 69 -2.25 11.36 -11.84
N LEU A 70 -1.77 10.75 -10.76
CA LEU A 70 -2.50 9.71 -10.04
C LEU A 70 -3.09 10.25 -8.75
N PRO A 71 -4.30 9.82 -8.38
CA PRO A 71 -4.82 10.11 -7.05
C PRO A 71 -4.00 9.41 -5.97
N TYR A 72 -3.97 9.99 -4.79
CA TYR A 72 -3.23 9.41 -3.67
C TYR A 72 -3.95 9.62 -2.35
N GLU A 73 -3.66 8.74 -1.41
CA GLU A 73 -4.13 8.83 -0.03
C GLU A 73 -2.92 8.67 0.88
N ILE A 74 -2.73 9.61 1.78
CA ILE A 74 -1.65 9.56 2.77
C ILE A 74 -2.29 9.74 4.14
N ALA A 75 -2.02 8.79 5.04
CA ALA A 75 -2.52 8.85 6.41
C ALA A 75 -1.38 8.69 7.41
N ARG A 76 -1.61 9.17 8.63
CA ARG A 76 -0.69 9.03 9.74
C ARG A 76 -1.38 8.27 10.86
N PHE A 77 -0.65 7.32 11.44
CA PHE A 77 -1.11 6.61 12.63
C PHE A 77 -0.01 6.59 13.67
N HIS A 78 -0.40 6.86 14.90
CA HIS A 78 0.53 6.78 16.02
C HIS A 78 0.55 5.34 16.53
N VAL A 79 1.35 4.50 15.88
CA VAL A 79 1.35 3.05 16.11
C VAL A 79 1.70 2.69 17.54
N LYS A 80 2.71 3.37 18.14
CA LYS A 80 3.10 3.11 19.52
C LYS A 80 1.97 3.36 20.51
N ARG A 81 1.24 4.47 20.31
CA ARG A 81 0.09 4.81 21.16
C ARG A 81 -1.00 3.76 21.02
N ARG A 82 -1.31 3.35 19.81
CA ARG A 82 -2.30 2.31 19.57
C ARG A 82 -1.90 0.98 20.21
N ALA A 83 -0.64 0.60 20.09
CA ALA A 83 -0.13 -0.62 20.72
C ALA A 83 -0.31 -0.61 22.24
N GLU A 84 -0.03 0.52 22.88
CA GLU A 84 -0.22 0.70 24.32
C GLU A 84 -1.70 0.63 24.70
N GLN A 85 -2.55 1.34 23.96
CA GLN A 85 -4.00 1.39 24.24
C GLN A 85 -4.67 0.03 24.07
N GLU A 86 -4.27 -0.73 23.06
CA GLU A 86 -4.86 -2.03 22.76
C GLU A 86 -4.13 -3.20 23.44
N GLN A 87 -3.03 -2.91 24.14
CA GLN A 87 -2.20 -3.93 24.80
C GLN A 87 -1.74 -5.02 23.83
N VAL A 88 -1.25 -4.59 22.67
CA VAL A 88 -0.71 -5.47 21.64
C VAL A 88 0.69 -5.01 21.26
N SER A 89 1.41 -5.82 20.51
CA SER A 89 2.72 -5.44 20.00
C SER A 89 2.60 -4.30 18.98
N ILE A 90 3.71 -3.59 18.77
CA ILE A 90 3.80 -2.55 17.73
C ILE A 90 3.47 -3.17 16.36
N GLU A 91 3.94 -4.38 16.11
CA GLU A 91 3.71 -5.09 14.86
C GLU A 91 2.23 -5.37 14.62
N VAL A 92 1.51 -5.82 15.66
CA VAL A 92 0.07 -6.05 15.57
C VAL A 92 -0.69 -4.74 15.35
N ALA A 93 -0.32 -3.69 16.10
CA ALA A 93 -0.94 -2.38 15.95
C ALA A 93 -0.72 -1.81 14.54
N ALA A 94 0.49 -1.97 13.99
CA ALA A 94 0.80 -1.53 12.63
C ALA A 94 -0.04 -2.27 11.59
N ARG A 95 -0.19 -3.57 11.76
CA ARG A 95 -1.01 -4.39 10.87
C ARG A 95 -2.49 -3.97 10.90
N ARG A 96 -3.04 -3.75 12.08
CA ARG A 96 -4.42 -3.29 12.24
C ARG A 96 -4.63 -1.92 11.58
N SER A 97 -3.70 -0.99 11.81
CA SER A 97 -3.76 0.34 11.20
C SER A 97 -3.71 0.26 9.68
N ARG A 98 -2.88 -0.61 9.16
CA ARG A 98 -2.74 -0.82 7.72
C ARG A 98 -4.02 -1.37 7.10
N HIS A 99 -4.62 -2.37 7.72
CA HIS A 99 -5.88 -2.95 7.25
C HIS A 99 -7.00 -1.91 7.23
N GLU A 100 -7.14 -1.14 8.29
CA GLU A 100 -8.15 -0.09 8.39
C GLU A 100 -7.94 0.98 7.33
N PHE A 101 -6.71 1.41 7.15
CA PHE A 101 -6.37 2.43 6.16
C PHE A 101 -6.71 1.98 4.74
N PHE A 102 -6.28 0.78 4.37
CA PHE A 102 -6.57 0.26 3.03
C PHE A 102 -8.06 0.01 2.82
N ALA A 103 -8.78 -0.42 3.85
CA ALA A 103 -10.23 -0.59 3.77
C ALA A 103 -10.93 0.74 3.51
N GLU A 104 -10.50 1.80 4.18
CA GLU A 104 -11.04 3.15 3.96
C GLU A 104 -10.74 3.66 2.56
N CYS A 105 -9.51 3.48 2.08
CA CYS A 105 -9.12 3.86 0.73
C CYS A 105 -9.93 3.10 -0.32
N ALA A 106 -10.10 1.80 -0.11
CA ALA A 106 -10.86 0.95 -1.00
C ALA A 106 -12.30 1.40 -1.11
N LYS A 107 -12.92 1.75 0.01
CA LYS A 107 -14.28 2.25 0.04
C LYS A 107 -14.40 3.60 -0.66
N LYS A 108 -13.48 4.52 -0.37
CA LYS A 108 -13.48 5.86 -0.95
C LYS A 108 -13.32 5.84 -2.46
N HIS A 109 -12.43 5.01 -2.97
CA HIS A 109 -12.12 4.92 -4.40
C HIS A 109 -12.88 3.82 -5.12
N ARG A 110 -13.81 3.16 -4.45
CA ARG A 110 -14.62 2.07 -5.03
C ARG A 110 -13.74 1.01 -5.68
N CYS A 111 -12.73 0.58 -4.95
CA CYS A 111 -11.73 -0.36 -5.41
C CYS A 111 -11.59 -1.48 -4.40
N SER A 112 -11.68 -2.73 -4.84
CA SER A 112 -11.63 -3.88 -3.96
C SER A 112 -10.29 -4.62 -4.00
N ARG A 113 -9.29 -4.08 -4.68
CA ARG A 113 -8.02 -4.76 -4.86
C ARG A 113 -6.86 -3.87 -4.53
N ILE A 114 -5.85 -4.44 -3.89
CA ILE A 114 -4.62 -3.74 -3.57
C ILE A 114 -3.42 -4.52 -4.09
N LEU A 115 -2.43 -3.79 -4.58
CA LEU A 115 -1.15 -4.32 -5.00
C LEU A 115 -0.10 -3.87 -4.01
N LEU A 116 0.73 -4.80 -3.58
CA LEU A 116 1.82 -4.55 -2.65
C LEU A 116 3.10 -5.16 -3.21
N ALA A 117 4.21 -4.47 -3.02
CA ALA A 117 5.53 -5.03 -3.27
C ALA A 117 6.00 -5.74 -2.01
N HIS A 118 6.37 -7.00 -2.13
CA HIS A 118 6.91 -7.78 -1.03
C HIS A 118 8.37 -8.14 -1.27
N HIS A 119 9.14 -8.07 -0.20
CA HIS A 119 10.48 -8.63 -0.17
C HIS A 119 10.43 -10.02 0.42
N ALA A 120 10.76 -11.02 -0.38
CA ALA A 120 11.01 -12.36 0.10
C ALA A 120 12.35 -12.79 -0.50
N ASP A 121 13.35 -13.04 0.33
CA ASP A 121 14.69 -13.51 -0.08
C ASP A 121 15.31 -12.64 -1.19
N ASP A 122 15.35 -11.33 -0.96
CA ASP A 122 15.90 -10.32 -1.89
C ASP A 122 15.18 -10.20 -3.23
N ASN A 123 14.05 -10.86 -3.39
CA ASN A 123 13.19 -10.73 -4.57
C ASN A 123 11.96 -9.92 -4.22
N ALA A 124 11.63 -8.95 -5.07
CA ALA A 124 10.38 -8.22 -4.94
C ALA A 124 9.27 -9.00 -5.62
N GLU A 125 8.22 -9.33 -4.89
CA GLU A 125 7.05 -10.00 -5.43
C GLU A 125 5.84 -9.08 -5.40
N THR A 126 5.03 -9.14 -6.44
CA THR A 126 3.77 -8.42 -6.50
C THR A 126 2.67 -9.31 -5.95
N ILE A 127 1.98 -8.84 -4.92
CA ILE A 127 0.85 -9.54 -4.34
C ILE A 127 -0.42 -8.78 -4.68
N LEU A 128 -1.35 -9.48 -5.33
CA LEU A 128 -2.68 -8.96 -5.61
C LEU A 128 -3.63 -9.49 -4.56
N LEU A 129 -4.17 -8.60 -3.74
CA LEU A 129 -5.10 -8.94 -2.67
C LEU A 129 -6.50 -8.43 -2.98
N ASN A 130 -7.50 -9.25 -2.70
CA ASN A 130 -8.90 -8.83 -2.74
C ASN A 130 -9.29 -8.32 -1.35
N LEU A 131 -9.73 -7.07 -1.28
CA LEU A 131 -10.07 -6.43 -0.01
C LEU A 131 -11.53 -6.69 0.42
N PHE A 132 -12.40 -6.99 -0.54
CA PHE A 132 -13.82 -7.16 -0.25
C PHE A 132 -14.37 -8.47 -0.80
N ARG A 133 -14.06 -9.56 -0.14
CA ARG A 133 -14.87 -10.77 -0.21
C ARG A 133 -15.55 -10.93 1.15
N GLY A 134 -16.45 -9.98 1.46
CA GLY A 134 -17.05 -9.91 2.76
C GLY A 134 -16.01 -9.59 3.84
N SER A 135 -16.37 -9.70 5.11
CA SER A 135 -15.47 -9.47 6.24
C SER A 135 -14.27 -10.44 6.25
N ALA A 136 -14.39 -11.60 5.60
CA ALA A 136 -13.33 -12.59 5.54
C ALA A 136 -12.14 -12.14 4.68
N GLY A 137 -12.35 -11.27 3.69
CA GLY A 137 -11.29 -10.80 2.81
C GLY A 137 -10.20 -10.02 3.54
N LEU A 138 -10.60 -9.15 4.48
CA LEU A 138 -9.64 -8.36 5.27
C LEU A 138 -8.92 -9.21 6.30
N LYS A 139 -9.61 -10.20 6.89
CA LYS A 139 -9.02 -11.06 7.91
C LYS A 139 -7.92 -11.97 7.37
N GLY A 140 -7.98 -12.31 6.09
CA GLY A 140 -6.98 -13.16 5.44
C GLY A 140 -5.77 -12.41 4.90
N MET A 141 -5.74 -11.09 4.98
CA MET A 141 -4.63 -10.30 4.45
C MET A 141 -3.38 -10.45 5.29
N ARG A 142 -2.28 -10.74 4.63
CA ARG A 142 -0.95 -10.80 5.24
C ARG A 142 -0.06 -9.74 4.60
N PHE A 143 0.55 -8.95 5.44
CA PHE A 143 1.47 -7.90 5.02
C PHE A 143 2.89 -8.18 5.46
#